data_eacb9c01762631d06e5ed96a265db20e
#
_entry.id   eacb9c01762631d06e5ed96a265db20e
#
_cell.length_a   1.000
_cell.length_b   1.000
_cell.length_c   1.000
_cell.angle_alpha   90.00
_cell.angle_beta   90.00
_cell.angle_gamma   90.00
#
_symmetry.space_group_name_H-M   'P 1'
#
loop_
_entity.id
_entity.type
_entity.pdbx_description
1 polymer ?
#
loop_
_entity_poly.entity_id
_entity_poly.type
_entity_poly.pdbx_seq_one_letter_code
_entity_poly.pdbx_strand_id
1 'polypeptide(L)'
;AQRIAQTLIDKLGQKKAGIALGITGLVIGTTVFFEAGVVVLIPLAFSVAKQTKKSTLYYAIPLLAGLASGYAFVPPSAGSVLVADSLGVNLGVMIMVGIPTALICMIVAGVIWGRFIGNKVFTKLPVNVEEIKEDSKELPPFGLVLGVILIPLVLILVSTVSKYMPIPDNIKNVLGFIGKPFLALTIATLAAMYFLGIRRGYTGAQLKKILDHSLRPVGMILLVIASGGVIRWMLQDSGLGDIIGPALEKSG
;
A
#
# COMPACT_ATOMS: atom_id res chain seq x y z
N ALA A 1 10.56 -1.23 -3.26
CA ALA A 1 9.86 -0.12 -3.88
C ALA A 1 10.56 0.33 -5.18
N GLN A 2 11.82 0.83 -5.11
CA GLN A 2 12.57 1.30 -6.28
C GLN A 2 12.67 0.24 -7.39
N ARG A 3 12.97 -1.03 -7.05
CA ARG A 3 13.09 -2.11 -8.04
C ARG A 3 11.79 -2.36 -8.82
N ILE A 4 10.64 -2.31 -8.15
CA ILE A 4 9.34 -2.50 -8.80
C ILE A 4 9.12 -1.39 -9.83
N ALA A 5 9.32 -0.14 -9.43
CA ALA A 5 9.10 0.98 -10.31
C ALA A 5 10.09 1.00 -11.50
N GLN A 6 11.39 0.78 -11.27
CA GLN A 6 12.36 0.70 -12.36
C GLN A 6 12.00 -0.40 -13.36
N THR A 7 11.72 -1.63 -12.87
CA THR A 7 11.35 -2.75 -13.76
C THR A 7 10.08 -2.48 -14.54
N LEU A 8 9.08 -1.83 -13.93
CA LEU A 8 7.85 -1.48 -14.63
C LEU A 8 8.07 -0.36 -15.65
N ILE A 9 8.92 0.63 -15.35
CA ILE A 9 9.27 1.71 -16.28
C ILE A 9 10.04 1.13 -17.48
N ASP A 10 11.00 0.24 -17.23
CA ASP A 10 11.80 -0.41 -18.28
C ASP A 10 10.92 -1.26 -19.21
N LYS A 11 9.95 -2.02 -18.64
CA LYS A 11 9.05 -2.87 -19.43
C LYS A 11 7.95 -2.10 -20.17
N LEU A 12 7.37 -1.07 -19.55
CA LEU A 12 6.26 -0.30 -20.12
C LEU A 12 6.71 0.88 -20.95
N GLY A 13 7.99 1.26 -20.85
CA GLY A 13 8.59 2.39 -21.52
C GLY A 13 8.24 3.75 -20.86
N GLN A 14 9.05 4.76 -21.16
CA GLN A 14 8.91 6.10 -20.57
C GLN A 14 7.54 6.76 -20.83
N LYS A 15 6.89 6.44 -21.96
CA LYS A 15 5.55 6.97 -22.29
C LYS A 15 4.47 6.51 -21.31
N LYS A 16 4.64 5.34 -20.71
CA LYS A 16 3.71 4.74 -19.73
C LYS A 16 4.23 4.79 -18.29
N ALA A 17 5.30 5.54 -18.03
CA ALA A 17 5.92 5.61 -16.70
C ALA A 17 4.95 6.11 -15.61
N GLY A 18 3.98 6.98 -15.93
CA GLY A 18 2.93 7.37 -15.00
C GLY A 18 2.06 6.18 -14.56
N ILE A 19 1.70 5.29 -15.49
CA ILE A 19 0.94 4.06 -15.17
C ILE A 19 1.82 3.13 -14.33
N ALA A 20 3.09 2.96 -14.70
CA ALA A 20 4.05 2.13 -13.95
C ALA A 20 4.18 2.59 -12.49
N LEU A 21 4.29 3.90 -12.28
CA LEU A 21 4.34 4.49 -10.94
C LEU A 21 3.02 4.33 -10.18
N GLY A 22 1.88 4.49 -10.84
CA GLY A 22 0.57 4.22 -10.24
C GLY A 22 0.44 2.78 -9.76
N ILE A 23 0.79 1.80 -10.61
CA ILE A 23 0.80 0.38 -10.23
C ILE A 23 1.79 0.11 -9.09
N THR A 24 2.98 0.71 -9.14
CA THR A 24 3.96 0.60 -8.04
C THR A 24 3.38 1.13 -6.74
N GLY A 25 2.77 2.31 -6.77
CA GLY A 25 2.09 2.90 -5.62
C GLY A 25 0.99 1.97 -5.08
N LEU A 26 0.14 1.45 -5.97
CA LEU A 26 -0.94 0.55 -5.60
C LEU A 26 -0.42 -0.71 -4.90
N VAL A 27 0.56 -1.40 -5.49
CA VAL A 27 1.13 -2.63 -4.91
C VAL A 27 1.76 -2.35 -3.55
N ILE A 28 2.50 -1.26 -3.41
CA ILE A 28 3.17 -0.91 -2.15
C ILE A 28 2.17 -0.42 -1.12
N GLY A 29 1.15 0.34 -1.53
CA GLY A 29 0.08 0.83 -0.66
C GLY A 29 -0.70 -0.28 0.04
N THR A 30 -0.76 -1.49 -0.52
CA THR A 30 -1.43 -2.62 0.16
C THR A 30 -0.75 -3.03 1.46
N THR A 31 0.56 -2.79 1.62
CA THR A 31 1.35 -3.29 2.75
C THR A 31 2.09 -2.21 3.53
N VAL A 32 2.19 -1.01 2.99
CA VAL A 32 2.93 0.11 3.58
C VAL A 32 1.96 1.25 3.87
N PHE A 33 2.13 1.90 5.01
CA PHE A 33 1.36 3.12 5.34
C PHE A 33 1.59 4.19 4.29
N PHE A 34 0.52 4.93 3.97
CA PHE A 34 0.53 5.96 2.93
C PHE A 34 1.69 6.95 3.10
N GLU A 35 1.85 7.50 4.30
CA GLU A 35 2.87 8.51 4.60
C GLU A 35 4.29 7.98 4.39
N ALA A 36 4.55 6.76 4.89
CA ALA A 36 5.84 6.10 4.70
C ALA A 36 6.10 5.78 3.22
N GLY A 37 5.06 5.34 2.50
CA GLY A 37 5.12 5.09 1.07
C GLY A 37 5.43 6.36 0.27
N VAL A 38 4.82 7.48 0.62
CA VAL A 38 5.09 8.79 -0.01
C VAL A 38 6.56 9.17 0.15
N VAL A 39 7.09 9.15 1.37
CA VAL A 39 8.49 9.53 1.64
C VAL A 39 9.47 8.68 0.84
N VAL A 40 9.22 7.38 0.72
CA VAL A 40 10.11 6.45 0.01
C VAL A 40 9.98 6.54 -1.52
N LEU A 41 8.76 6.79 -2.02
CA LEU A 41 8.48 6.68 -3.46
C LEU A 41 8.46 8.01 -4.20
N ILE A 42 8.19 9.14 -3.53
CA ILE A 42 8.10 10.43 -4.21
C ILE A 42 9.41 10.84 -4.91
N PRO A 43 10.61 10.58 -4.36
CA PRO A 43 11.86 10.85 -5.06
C PRO A 43 11.99 10.11 -6.40
N LEU A 44 11.33 8.95 -6.53
CA LEU A 44 11.31 8.21 -7.78
C LEU A 44 10.48 8.92 -8.86
N ALA A 45 9.31 9.48 -8.49
CA ALA A 45 8.51 10.29 -9.40
C ALA A 45 9.32 11.53 -9.86
N PHE A 46 10.09 12.13 -8.97
CA PHE A 46 10.98 13.25 -9.28
C PHE A 46 12.09 12.84 -10.26
N SER A 47 12.72 11.70 -10.06
CA SER A 47 13.75 11.16 -10.95
C SER A 47 13.22 10.96 -12.36
N VAL A 48 12.02 10.36 -12.50
CA VAL A 48 11.38 10.14 -13.80
C VAL A 48 10.98 11.46 -14.46
N ALA A 49 10.47 12.43 -13.69
CA ALA A 49 10.13 13.77 -14.20
C ALA A 49 11.36 14.49 -14.74
N LYS A 50 12.51 14.39 -14.05
CA LYS A 50 13.81 14.95 -14.48
C LYS A 50 14.27 14.34 -15.81
N GLN A 51 14.22 13.01 -15.92
CA GLN A 51 14.65 12.29 -17.14
C GLN A 51 13.76 12.60 -18.35
N THR A 52 12.45 12.71 -18.14
CA THR A 52 11.48 12.92 -19.23
C THR A 52 11.19 14.38 -19.53
N LYS A 53 11.74 15.31 -18.74
CA LYS A 53 11.50 16.76 -18.83
C LYS A 53 10.02 17.15 -18.77
N LYS A 54 9.19 16.34 -18.08
CA LYS A 54 7.78 16.60 -17.86
C LYS A 54 7.55 17.16 -16.46
N SER A 55 6.35 17.72 -16.24
CA SER A 55 5.91 18.19 -14.92
C SER A 55 6.00 17.07 -13.88
N THR A 56 6.47 17.40 -12.69
CA THR A 56 6.50 16.47 -11.55
C THR A 56 5.12 15.91 -11.24
N LEU A 57 4.07 16.72 -11.39
CA LEU A 57 2.68 16.32 -11.15
C LEU A 57 2.22 15.17 -12.08
N TYR A 58 2.76 15.11 -13.30
CA TYR A 58 2.45 14.05 -14.26
C TYR A 58 2.77 12.65 -13.74
N TYR A 59 3.74 12.54 -12.84
CA TYR A 59 4.23 11.28 -12.26
C TYR A 59 3.87 11.12 -10.79
N ALA A 60 3.88 12.20 -10.03
CA ALA A 60 3.56 12.17 -8.60
C ALA A 60 2.07 11.84 -8.36
N ILE A 61 1.15 12.41 -9.13
CA ILE A 61 -0.28 12.17 -8.94
C ILE A 61 -0.65 10.69 -9.17
N PRO A 62 -0.26 10.02 -10.26
CA PRO A 62 -0.51 8.59 -10.41
C PRO A 62 0.09 7.73 -9.29
N LEU A 63 1.31 8.04 -8.87
CA LEU A 63 1.99 7.34 -7.78
C LEU A 63 1.21 7.46 -6.47
N LEU A 64 0.83 8.68 -6.09
CA LEU A 64 0.10 8.97 -4.87
C LEU A 64 -1.31 8.39 -4.90
N ALA A 65 -2.00 8.49 -6.03
CA ALA A 65 -3.33 7.90 -6.19
C ALA A 65 -3.29 6.37 -6.08
N GLY A 66 -2.28 5.72 -6.68
CA GLY A 66 -2.08 4.28 -6.53
C GLY A 66 -1.82 3.89 -5.09
N LEU A 67 -0.91 4.60 -4.42
CA LEU A 67 -0.56 4.36 -3.03
C LEU A 67 -1.76 4.53 -2.10
N ALA A 68 -2.52 5.63 -2.26
CA ALA A 68 -3.72 5.91 -1.49
C ALA A 68 -4.82 4.86 -1.72
N SER A 69 -5.06 4.49 -2.99
CA SER A 69 -6.08 3.50 -3.32
C SER A 69 -5.72 2.10 -2.81
N GLY A 70 -4.45 1.69 -2.96
CA GLY A 70 -3.99 0.41 -2.41
C GLY A 70 -4.14 0.36 -0.89
N TYR A 71 -3.77 1.44 -0.21
CA TYR A 71 -3.88 1.55 1.24
C TYR A 71 -5.35 1.60 1.72
N ALA A 72 -6.22 2.33 1.01
CA ALA A 72 -7.61 2.51 1.43
C ALA A 72 -8.48 1.26 1.20
N PHE A 73 -8.33 0.61 0.05
CA PHE A 73 -9.28 -0.42 -0.38
C PHE A 73 -8.79 -1.86 -0.21
N VAL A 74 -7.47 -2.07 -0.12
CA VAL A 74 -6.94 -3.45 -0.15
C VAL A 74 -6.35 -3.87 1.19
N PRO A 75 -6.92 -4.90 1.85
CA PRO A 75 -6.27 -5.52 3.01
C PRO A 75 -4.84 -6.02 2.63
N PRO A 76 -3.89 -6.04 3.57
CA PRO A 76 -4.04 -5.97 5.02
C PRO A 76 -3.81 -4.59 5.65
N SER A 77 -4.07 -3.49 4.95
CA SER A 77 -3.95 -2.16 5.55
C SER A 77 -4.87 -2.02 6.78
N ALA A 78 -4.45 -1.23 7.77
CA ALA A 78 -5.20 -1.09 9.02
C ALA A 78 -6.63 -0.55 8.79
N GLY A 79 -6.78 0.41 7.88
CA GLY A 79 -8.09 1.00 7.57
C GLY A 79 -9.04 0.00 6.94
N SER A 80 -8.58 -0.72 5.91
CA SER A 80 -9.43 -1.70 5.22
C SER A 80 -9.80 -2.89 6.12
N VAL A 81 -8.90 -3.32 7.00
CA VAL A 81 -9.19 -4.39 7.98
C VAL A 81 -10.25 -3.93 9.00
N LEU A 82 -10.14 -2.71 9.51
CA LEU A 82 -11.14 -2.14 10.43
C LEU A 82 -12.53 -2.02 9.79
N VAL A 83 -12.59 -1.56 8.54
CA VAL A 83 -13.86 -1.47 7.80
C VAL A 83 -14.45 -2.86 7.56
N ALA A 84 -13.65 -3.83 7.14
CA ALA A 84 -14.10 -5.21 6.95
C ALA A 84 -14.68 -5.81 8.24
N ASP A 85 -13.98 -5.62 9.36
CA ASP A 85 -14.43 -6.09 10.68
C ASP A 85 -15.73 -5.42 11.12
N SER A 86 -15.82 -4.09 10.95
CA SER A 86 -17.02 -3.32 11.31
C SER A 86 -18.26 -3.70 10.49
N LEU A 87 -18.08 -4.10 9.24
CA LEU A 87 -19.15 -4.53 8.34
C LEU A 87 -19.39 -6.05 8.38
N GLY A 88 -18.62 -6.81 9.15
CA GLY A 88 -18.69 -8.27 9.19
C GLY A 88 -18.30 -8.94 7.85
N VAL A 89 -17.54 -8.25 7.00
CA VAL A 89 -17.14 -8.72 5.68
C VAL A 89 -15.87 -9.55 5.76
N ASN A 90 -15.83 -10.65 5.03
CA ASN A 90 -14.64 -11.48 4.93
C ASN A 90 -13.52 -10.73 4.19
N LEU A 91 -12.31 -10.74 4.76
CA LEU A 91 -11.15 -10.02 4.21
C LEU A 91 -10.78 -10.43 2.78
N GLY A 92 -10.97 -11.69 2.42
CA GLY A 92 -10.71 -12.13 1.05
C GLY A 92 -11.73 -11.59 0.05
N VAL A 93 -13.00 -11.50 0.44
CA VAL A 93 -14.03 -10.81 -0.36
C VAL A 93 -13.67 -9.35 -0.52
N MET A 94 -13.22 -8.70 0.56
CA MET A 94 -12.77 -7.32 0.50
C MET A 94 -11.55 -7.14 -0.43
N ILE A 95 -10.60 -8.08 -0.46
CA ILE A 95 -9.50 -8.05 -1.43
C ILE A 95 -10.02 -8.18 -2.85
N MET A 96 -10.94 -9.11 -3.12
CA MET A 96 -11.49 -9.34 -4.47
C MET A 96 -12.23 -8.12 -5.03
N VAL A 97 -12.93 -7.38 -4.19
CA VAL A 97 -13.62 -6.14 -4.59
C VAL A 97 -12.68 -4.94 -4.51
N GLY A 98 -11.81 -4.90 -3.52
CA GLY A 98 -10.89 -3.79 -3.26
C GLY A 98 -9.85 -3.61 -4.35
N ILE A 99 -9.28 -4.69 -4.92
CA ILE A 99 -8.28 -4.58 -6.00
C ILE A 99 -8.86 -3.92 -7.26
N PRO A 100 -10.01 -4.36 -7.83
CA PRO A 100 -10.63 -3.67 -8.96
C PRO A 100 -10.97 -2.22 -8.66
N THR A 101 -11.55 -1.95 -7.49
CA THR A 101 -11.88 -0.58 -7.05
C THR A 101 -10.64 0.30 -6.97
N ALA A 102 -9.57 -0.18 -6.34
CA ALA A 102 -8.30 0.53 -6.23
C ALA A 102 -7.68 0.81 -7.61
N LEU A 103 -7.76 -0.14 -8.54
CA LEU A 103 -7.29 0.02 -9.92
C LEU A 103 -8.08 1.11 -10.65
N ILE A 104 -9.41 1.11 -10.54
CA ILE A 104 -10.27 2.14 -11.17
C ILE A 104 -9.93 3.51 -10.59
N CYS A 105 -9.86 3.64 -9.26
CA CYS A 105 -9.49 4.89 -8.59
C CYS A 105 -8.10 5.38 -9.02
N MET A 106 -7.11 4.49 -9.07
CA MET A 106 -5.76 4.82 -9.53
C MET A 106 -5.75 5.28 -10.99
N ILE A 107 -6.51 4.65 -11.87
CA ILE A 107 -6.57 5.05 -13.28
C ILE A 107 -7.26 6.41 -13.42
N VAL A 108 -8.42 6.60 -12.81
CA VAL A 108 -9.21 7.83 -12.96
C VAL A 108 -8.54 9.00 -12.23
N ALA A 109 -8.37 8.91 -10.92
CA ALA A 109 -7.81 9.98 -10.11
C ALA A 109 -6.29 10.12 -10.26
N GLY A 110 -5.59 9.04 -10.62
CA GLY A 110 -4.14 9.04 -10.80
C GLY A 110 -3.75 9.33 -12.25
N VAL A 111 -3.96 8.36 -13.13
CA VAL A 111 -3.39 8.39 -14.49
C VAL A 111 -4.06 9.46 -15.36
N ILE A 112 -5.39 9.47 -15.40
CA ILE A 112 -6.14 10.41 -16.26
C ILE A 112 -5.97 11.83 -15.71
N TRP A 113 -6.29 12.03 -14.44
CA TRP A 113 -6.17 13.34 -13.79
C TRP A 113 -4.74 13.86 -13.73
N GLY A 114 -3.78 13.00 -13.40
CA GLY A 114 -2.36 13.35 -13.35
C GLY A 114 -1.81 13.78 -14.71
N ARG A 115 -2.24 13.13 -15.81
CA ARG A 115 -1.91 13.58 -17.18
C ARG A 115 -2.54 14.93 -17.51
N PHE A 116 -3.81 15.12 -17.16
CA PHE A 116 -4.51 16.36 -17.43
C PHE A 116 -3.85 17.54 -16.71
N ILE A 117 -3.62 17.41 -15.39
CA ILE A 117 -2.97 18.46 -14.60
C ILE A 117 -1.51 18.64 -14.97
N GLY A 118 -0.75 17.54 -15.12
CA GLY A 118 0.67 17.60 -15.44
C GLY A 118 1.00 18.20 -16.82
N ASN A 119 0.03 18.19 -17.74
CA ASN A 119 0.16 18.88 -19.02
C ASN A 119 -0.24 20.37 -18.95
N LYS A 120 -1.11 20.74 -18.01
CA LYS A 120 -1.57 22.14 -17.82
C LYS A 120 -0.65 22.93 -16.88
N VAL A 121 -0.14 22.27 -15.83
CA VAL A 121 0.64 22.91 -14.77
C VAL A 121 2.05 22.33 -14.78
N PHE A 122 3.02 23.15 -15.17
CA PHE A 122 4.42 22.74 -15.09
C PHE A 122 4.99 23.07 -13.72
N THR A 123 5.20 22.05 -12.91
CA THR A 123 5.86 22.18 -11.60
C THR A 123 7.32 21.74 -11.72
N LYS A 124 8.22 22.66 -11.39
CA LYS A 124 9.67 22.37 -11.31
C LYS A 124 9.95 21.44 -10.13
N LEU A 125 11.04 20.70 -10.20
CA LEU A 125 11.55 19.91 -9.09
C LEU A 125 11.88 20.84 -7.90
N PRO A 126 11.61 20.43 -6.66
CA PRO A 126 12.10 21.13 -5.49
C PRO A 126 13.62 21.23 -5.53
N VAL A 127 14.17 22.40 -5.14
CA VAL A 127 15.62 22.71 -5.24
C VAL A 127 16.50 21.76 -4.42
N ASN A 128 15.93 21.14 -3.38
CA ASN A 128 16.65 20.25 -2.44
C ASN A 128 16.25 18.77 -2.59
N VAL A 129 15.96 18.30 -3.80
CA VAL A 129 15.84 16.85 -3.99
C VAL A 129 17.23 16.27 -3.85
N GLU A 130 17.54 15.72 -2.68
CA GLU A 130 18.72 14.86 -2.53
C GLU A 130 18.63 13.80 -3.64
N GLU A 131 19.63 13.80 -4.51
CA GLU A 131 19.76 12.73 -5.50
C GLU A 131 19.74 11.44 -4.71
N ILE A 132 18.82 10.53 -5.08
CA ILE A 132 18.82 9.20 -4.49
C ILE A 132 20.23 8.69 -4.74
N LYS A 133 21.08 8.74 -3.70
CA LYS A 133 22.37 8.07 -3.76
C LYS A 133 22.02 6.63 -4.08
N GLU A 134 22.38 6.21 -5.28
CA GLU A 134 22.36 4.80 -5.63
C GLU A 134 23.23 4.12 -4.58
N ASP A 135 22.59 3.52 -3.59
CA ASP A 135 23.30 2.61 -2.70
C ASP A 135 23.97 1.61 -3.63
N SER A 136 25.29 1.52 -3.55
CA SER A 136 26.15 0.72 -4.44
C SER A 136 25.84 -0.79 -4.40
N LYS A 137 24.85 -1.19 -3.63
CA LYS A 137 24.35 -2.57 -3.58
C LYS A 137 23.35 -2.80 -4.70
N GLU A 138 23.60 -3.81 -5.51
CA GLU A 138 22.68 -4.27 -6.53
C GLU A 138 21.26 -4.43 -5.98
N LEU A 139 20.27 -3.85 -6.65
CA LEU A 139 18.88 -3.98 -6.25
C LEU A 139 18.44 -5.47 -6.29
N PRO A 140 17.60 -5.92 -5.34
CA PRO A 140 17.10 -7.28 -5.32
C PRO A 140 16.32 -7.61 -6.59
N PRO A 141 16.26 -8.90 -7.02
CA PRO A 141 15.47 -9.30 -8.17
C PRO A 141 13.99 -8.94 -7.98
N PHE A 142 13.37 -8.47 -9.07
CA PHE A 142 11.97 -8.00 -9.07
C PHE A 142 10.99 -9.05 -8.50
N GLY A 143 11.12 -10.32 -8.94
CA GLY A 143 10.25 -11.40 -8.48
C GLY A 143 10.32 -11.65 -6.97
N LEU A 144 11.51 -11.53 -6.38
CA LEU A 144 11.70 -11.71 -4.95
C LEU A 144 11.03 -10.58 -4.15
N VAL A 145 11.18 -9.33 -4.61
CA VAL A 145 10.55 -8.17 -3.95
C VAL A 145 9.03 -8.27 -4.04
N LEU A 146 8.51 -8.55 -5.24
CA LEU A 146 7.08 -8.71 -5.46
C LEU A 146 6.51 -9.89 -4.66
N GLY A 147 7.22 -11.03 -4.66
CA GLY A 147 6.82 -12.21 -3.90
C GLY A 147 6.67 -11.93 -2.41
N VAL A 148 7.64 -11.25 -1.79
CA VAL A 148 7.58 -10.88 -0.37
C VAL A 148 6.40 -9.96 -0.07
N ILE A 149 6.15 -8.97 -0.93
CA ILE A 149 5.02 -8.03 -0.78
C ILE A 149 3.67 -8.75 -0.92
N LEU A 150 3.59 -9.75 -1.78
CA LEU A 150 2.35 -10.49 -2.02
C LEU A 150 2.05 -11.57 -0.97
N ILE A 151 3.02 -11.96 -0.12
CA ILE A 151 2.83 -12.98 0.93
C ILE A 151 1.54 -12.73 1.74
N PRO A 152 1.30 -11.55 2.33
CA PRO A 152 0.10 -11.35 3.16
C PRO A 152 -1.19 -11.49 2.37
N LEU A 153 -1.24 -10.94 1.15
CA LEU A 153 -2.43 -11.07 0.29
C LEU A 153 -2.72 -12.54 -0.05
N VAL A 154 -1.70 -13.29 -0.45
CA VAL A 154 -1.85 -14.70 -0.79
C VAL A 154 -2.32 -15.51 0.42
N LEU A 155 -1.75 -15.31 1.59
CA LEU A 155 -2.13 -16.02 2.80
C LEU A 155 -3.59 -15.72 3.21
N ILE A 156 -4.02 -14.46 3.11
CA ILE A 156 -5.42 -14.07 3.40
C ILE A 156 -6.38 -14.68 2.38
N LEU A 157 -6.03 -14.63 1.08
CA LEU A 157 -6.84 -15.23 0.02
C LEU A 157 -6.94 -16.76 0.17
N VAL A 158 -5.83 -17.44 0.41
CA VAL A 158 -5.82 -18.89 0.65
C VAL A 158 -6.68 -19.26 1.85
N SER A 159 -6.57 -18.53 2.96
CA SER A 159 -7.44 -18.70 4.13
C SER A 159 -8.92 -18.53 3.80
N THR A 160 -9.25 -17.56 2.95
CA THR A 160 -10.63 -17.30 2.55
C THR A 160 -11.17 -18.42 1.67
N VAL A 161 -10.43 -18.81 0.63
CA VAL A 161 -10.83 -19.85 -0.32
C VAL A 161 -10.94 -21.21 0.38
N SER A 162 -10.05 -21.50 1.33
CA SER A 162 -10.06 -22.76 2.07
C SER A 162 -11.38 -23.03 2.82
N LYS A 163 -12.12 -21.98 3.20
CA LYS A 163 -13.44 -22.13 3.86
C LYS A 163 -14.49 -22.77 2.95
N TYR A 164 -14.35 -22.58 1.65
CA TYR A 164 -15.28 -23.09 0.62
C TYR A 164 -14.82 -24.41 0.01
N MET A 165 -13.60 -24.88 0.34
CA MET A 165 -13.08 -26.12 -0.20
C MET A 165 -13.47 -27.32 0.68
N PRO A 166 -13.71 -28.51 0.11
CA PRO A 166 -13.95 -29.74 0.85
C PRO A 166 -12.66 -30.33 1.40
N ILE A 167 -12.01 -29.65 2.33
CA ILE A 167 -10.77 -30.07 3.00
C ILE A 167 -11.03 -30.31 4.49
N PRO A 168 -10.23 -31.15 5.18
CA PRO A 168 -10.38 -31.43 6.60
C PRO A 168 -10.34 -30.16 7.45
N ASP A 169 -11.16 -30.12 8.51
CA ASP A 169 -11.29 -28.94 9.38
C ASP A 169 -9.96 -28.55 10.06
N ASN A 170 -9.12 -29.52 10.38
CA ASN A 170 -7.79 -29.26 10.93
C ASN A 170 -6.94 -28.37 9.98
N ILE A 171 -7.02 -28.64 8.67
CA ILE A 171 -6.30 -27.84 7.66
C ILE A 171 -6.95 -26.45 7.52
N LYS A 172 -8.27 -26.37 7.52
CA LYS A 172 -9.00 -25.07 7.50
C LYS A 172 -8.61 -24.20 8.69
N ASN A 173 -8.53 -24.79 9.88
CA ASN A 173 -8.15 -24.07 11.09
C ASN A 173 -6.71 -23.51 11.00
N VAL A 174 -5.77 -24.32 10.51
CA VAL A 174 -4.38 -23.87 10.32
C VAL A 174 -4.30 -22.77 9.27
N LEU A 175 -4.94 -22.95 8.11
CA LEU A 175 -4.96 -21.92 7.06
C LEU A 175 -5.68 -20.65 7.53
N GLY A 176 -6.77 -20.81 8.29
CA GLY A 176 -7.50 -19.69 8.91
C GLY A 176 -6.64 -18.91 9.91
N PHE A 177 -5.81 -19.61 10.66
CA PHE A 177 -4.89 -18.98 11.61
C PHE A 177 -3.75 -18.22 10.90
N ILE A 178 -3.09 -18.85 9.92
CA ILE A 178 -1.99 -18.24 9.17
C ILE A 178 -2.47 -17.05 8.33
N GLY A 179 -3.71 -17.07 7.85
CA GLY A 179 -4.31 -16.00 7.08
C GLY A 179 -4.82 -14.82 7.91
N LYS A 180 -4.69 -14.84 9.26
CA LYS A 180 -4.97 -13.64 10.05
C LYS A 180 -3.99 -12.52 9.70
N PRO A 181 -4.46 -11.26 9.52
CA PRO A 181 -3.61 -10.17 9.02
C PRO A 181 -2.31 -10.00 9.78
N PHE A 182 -2.34 -10.05 11.10
CA PHE A 182 -1.13 -9.88 11.92
C PHE A 182 -0.11 -11.00 11.71
N LEU A 183 -0.56 -12.27 11.55
CA LEU A 183 0.34 -13.39 11.25
C LEU A 183 0.89 -13.33 9.83
N ALA A 184 0.03 -13.05 8.88
CA ALA A 184 0.43 -12.92 7.47
C ALA A 184 1.49 -11.80 7.29
N LEU A 185 1.32 -10.66 7.96
CA LEU A 185 2.31 -9.57 7.97
C LEU A 185 3.59 -9.95 8.72
N THR A 186 3.48 -10.68 9.84
CA THR A 186 4.66 -11.17 10.58
C THR A 186 5.47 -12.12 9.71
N ILE A 187 4.84 -13.08 9.03
CA ILE A 187 5.50 -14.01 8.11
C ILE A 187 6.19 -13.24 6.98
N ALA A 188 5.49 -12.25 6.38
CA ALA A 188 6.07 -11.42 5.32
C ALA A 188 7.29 -10.62 5.82
N THR A 189 7.22 -10.09 7.04
CA THR A 189 8.34 -9.34 7.65
C THR A 189 9.55 -10.25 7.88
N LEU A 190 9.33 -11.43 8.44
CA LEU A 190 10.40 -12.42 8.63
C LEU A 190 11.01 -12.88 7.31
N ALA A 191 10.17 -13.12 6.30
CA ALA A 191 10.62 -13.43 4.95
C ALA A 191 11.43 -12.28 4.33
N ALA A 192 10.99 -11.04 4.50
CA ALA A 192 11.73 -9.85 4.07
C ALA A 192 13.09 -9.76 4.75
N MET A 193 13.14 -9.93 6.07
CA MET A 193 14.39 -9.90 6.84
C MET A 193 15.37 -10.98 6.36
N TYR A 194 14.88 -12.19 6.10
CA TYR A 194 15.72 -13.28 5.62
C TYR A 194 16.17 -13.07 4.18
N PHE A 195 15.23 -12.92 3.23
CA PHE A 195 15.54 -12.88 1.79
C PHE A 195 16.13 -11.56 1.31
N LEU A 196 15.66 -10.44 1.85
CA LEU A 196 16.12 -9.11 1.46
C LEU A 196 17.21 -8.57 2.39
N GLY A 197 17.34 -9.13 3.59
CA GLY A 197 18.34 -8.75 4.58
C GLY A 197 19.48 -9.76 4.68
N ILE A 198 19.32 -10.81 5.48
CA ILE A 198 20.39 -11.76 5.85
C ILE A 198 21.05 -12.37 4.62
N ARG A 199 20.26 -12.92 3.70
CA ARG A 199 20.76 -13.56 2.47
C ARG A 199 21.53 -12.60 1.55
N ARG A 200 21.34 -11.29 1.73
CA ARG A 200 22.03 -10.24 0.97
C ARG A 200 23.18 -9.59 1.73
N GLY A 201 23.63 -10.21 2.83
CA GLY A 201 24.80 -9.79 3.58
C GLY A 201 24.56 -8.57 4.50
N TYR A 202 23.32 -8.28 4.88
CA TYR A 202 23.06 -7.30 5.93
C TYR A 202 23.40 -7.90 7.30
N THR A 203 24.15 -7.15 8.08
CA THR A 203 24.47 -7.53 9.46
C THR A 203 23.27 -7.34 10.39
N GLY A 204 23.25 -8.05 11.53
CA GLY A 204 22.21 -7.90 12.54
C GLY A 204 22.04 -6.44 13.02
N ALA A 205 23.15 -5.69 13.15
CA ALA A 205 23.13 -4.29 13.53
C ALA A 205 22.44 -3.41 12.45
N GLN A 206 22.66 -3.69 11.18
CA GLN A 206 21.99 -2.99 10.08
C GLN A 206 20.48 -3.31 10.04
N LEU A 207 20.11 -4.58 10.23
CA LEU A 207 18.70 -4.99 10.31
C LEU A 207 18.00 -4.35 11.50
N LYS A 208 18.66 -4.33 12.67
CA LYS A 208 18.13 -3.60 13.85
C LYS A 208 17.87 -2.14 13.54
N LYS A 209 18.82 -1.45 12.91
CA LYS A 209 18.66 -0.03 12.53
C LYS A 209 17.47 0.19 11.56
N ILE A 210 17.25 -0.72 10.61
CA ILE A 210 16.11 -0.67 9.70
C ILE A 210 14.79 -0.84 10.48
N LEU A 211 14.72 -1.82 11.39
CA LEU A 211 13.55 -2.06 12.23
C LEU A 211 13.24 -0.87 13.14
N ASP A 212 14.25 -0.33 13.83
CA ASP A 212 14.10 0.84 14.70
C ASP A 212 13.56 2.06 13.91
N HIS A 213 14.04 2.25 12.69
CA HIS A 213 13.55 3.32 11.81
C HIS A 213 12.11 3.08 11.35
N SER A 214 11.73 1.82 11.12
CA SER A 214 10.38 1.44 10.72
C SER A 214 9.35 1.59 11.86
N LEU A 215 9.78 1.58 13.12
CA LEU A 215 8.90 1.79 14.27
C LEU A 215 8.57 3.26 14.54
N ARG A 216 9.37 4.20 14.03
CA ARG A 216 9.16 5.64 14.30
C ARG A 216 7.77 6.16 13.89
N PRO A 217 7.20 5.83 12.72
CA PRO A 217 5.87 6.29 12.34
C PRO A 217 4.73 5.63 13.14
N VAL A 218 4.99 4.51 13.84
CA VAL A 218 3.95 3.74 14.56
C VAL A 218 3.27 4.58 15.63
N GLY A 219 4.01 5.42 16.35
CA GLY A 219 3.44 6.30 17.38
C GLY A 219 2.40 7.27 16.80
N MET A 220 2.70 7.90 15.64
CA MET A 220 1.76 8.80 14.97
C MET A 220 0.53 8.03 14.48
N ILE A 221 0.72 6.84 13.94
CA ILE A 221 -0.37 5.98 13.45
C ILE A 221 -1.30 5.60 14.61
N LEU A 222 -0.75 5.18 15.74
CA LEU A 222 -1.54 4.87 16.94
C LEU A 222 -2.32 6.08 17.42
N LEU A 223 -1.70 7.27 17.40
CA LEU A 223 -2.38 8.52 17.79
C LEU A 223 -3.56 8.81 16.85
N VAL A 224 -3.38 8.68 15.54
CA VAL A 224 -4.45 8.90 14.54
C VAL A 224 -5.59 7.90 14.73
N ILE A 225 -5.29 6.62 14.92
CA ILE A 225 -6.30 5.57 15.17
C ILE A 225 -7.05 5.86 16.48
N ALA A 226 -6.35 6.20 17.55
CA ALA A 226 -6.96 6.54 18.84
C ALA A 226 -7.86 7.78 18.73
N SER A 227 -7.40 8.82 18.02
CA SER A 227 -8.20 10.04 17.78
C SER A 227 -9.47 9.74 16.99
N GLY A 228 -9.38 8.90 15.94
CA GLY A 228 -10.54 8.42 15.19
C GLY A 228 -11.52 7.63 16.06
N GLY A 229 -11.01 6.81 16.98
CA GLY A 229 -11.81 6.12 17.99
C GLY A 229 -12.57 7.08 18.91
N VAL A 230 -11.90 8.12 19.41
CA VAL A 230 -12.53 9.15 20.25
C VAL A 230 -13.65 9.86 19.49
N ILE A 231 -13.39 10.28 18.23
CA ILE A 231 -14.43 10.92 17.40
C ILE A 231 -15.63 9.98 17.21
N ARG A 232 -15.39 8.71 16.93
CA ARG A 232 -16.45 7.70 16.80
C ARG A 232 -17.29 7.62 18.08
N TRP A 233 -16.66 7.54 19.25
CA TRP A 233 -17.32 7.52 20.54
C TRP A 233 -18.16 8.78 20.77
N MET A 234 -17.59 9.95 20.48
CA MET A 234 -18.32 11.22 20.61
C MET A 234 -19.57 11.28 19.70
N LEU A 235 -19.46 10.79 18.47
CA LEU A 235 -20.59 10.73 17.53
C LEU A 235 -21.65 9.74 18.01
N GLN A 236 -21.27 8.61 18.59
CA GLN A 236 -22.21 7.64 19.16
C GLN A 236 -22.93 8.19 20.42
N ASP A 237 -22.18 8.76 21.35
CA ASP A 237 -22.73 9.32 22.60
C ASP A 237 -23.59 10.57 22.36
N SER A 238 -23.32 11.33 21.33
CA SER A 238 -24.12 12.53 20.96
C SER A 238 -25.48 12.21 20.34
N GLY A 239 -25.79 10.93 20.05
CA GLY A 239 -26.99 10.51 19.35
C GLY A 239 -27.07 10.95 17.87
N LEU A 240 -26.01 11.53 17.34
CA LEU A 240 -25.94 11.94 15.93
C LEU A 240 -26.14 10.78 14.96
N GLY A 241 -25.71 9.57 15.33
CA GLY A 241 -25.94 8.36 14.56
C GLY A 241 -27.41 8.06 14.32
N ASP A 242 -28.24 8.26 15.35
CA ASP A 242 -29.69 8.01 15.33
C ASP A 242 -30.44 9.06 14.49
N ILE A 243 -29.86 10.24 14.30
CA ILE A 243 -30.43 11.32 13.47
C ILE A 243 -29.99 11.15 12.00
N ILE A 244 -28.72 10.85 11.78
CA ILE A 244 -28.14 10.77 10.43
C ILE A 244 -28.55 9.46 9.72
N GLY A 245 -28.61 8.33 10.45
CA GLY A 245 -28.97 7.03 9.89
C GLY A 245 -30.29 7.04 9.14
N PRO A 246 -31.41 7.42 9.79
CA PRO A 246 -32.72 7.51 9.14
C PRO A 246 -32.81 8.57 8.04
N ALA A 247 -32.01 9.65 8.12
CA ALA A 247 -31.95 10.67 7.08
C ALA A 247 -31.28 10.16 5.80
N LEU A 248 -30.24 9.32 5.95
CA LEU A 248 -29.56 8.66 4.82
C LEU A 248 -30.43 7.56 4.20
N GLU A 249 -31.13 6.77 5.00
CA GLU A 249 -32.06 5.74 4.50
C GLU A 249 -33.21 6.33 3.66
N LYS A 250 -33.66 7.53 4.00
CA LYS A 250 -34.71 8.23 3.24
C LYS A 250 -34.21 8.89 1.96
N SER A 251 -32.90 9.07 1.80
CA SER A 251 -32.28 9.75 0.66
C SER A 251 -31.75 8.80 -0.43
N GLY A 252 -31.72 7.49 -0.20
CA GLY A 252 -31.32 6.43 -1.14
C GLY A 252 -32.46 5.53 -1.51
#